data_38a040c48090757d6bde4cdc62d39fa1
#
_entry.id   38a040c48090757d6bde4cdc62d39fa1
#
_cell.length_a   1.000
_cell.length_b   1.000
_cell.length_c   1.000
_cell.angle_alpha   90.00
_cell.angle_beta   90.00
_cell.angle_gamma   90.00
#
_symmetry.space_group_name_H-M   'P 1'
#
loop_
_entity.id
_entity.type
_entity.pdbx_description
1 polymer ?
#
loop_
_entity_poly.entity_id
_entity_poly.type
_entity_poly.pdbx_seq_one_letter_code
_entity_poly.pdbx_strand_id
1 'polypeptide(L)'
;MSTKPTFTEKQYLGRDFNRISIRAVMIIFALAAYFVTENRDRNGELFLIVAFAIFVVSIIMLFMVHYRTTVQNKSVILDGLWTTKLVKIDLKSIVKVEKRPYSNYKLNNPVYNLHQRGKIRFYAGGKDAIGLTDRDGLEYIVGTQCQDELHQAIVREMQK
;
A
#
# COMPACT_ATOMS: atom_id res chain seq x y z
N MET A 1 2.47 -10.29 28.22
CA MET A 1 3.35 -11.14 27.40
C MET A 1 3.17 -10.75 25.94
N SER A 2 4.18 -10.15 25.33
CA SER A 2 4.15 -9.83 23.89
C SER A 2 4.38 -11.13 23.12
N THR A 3 3.31 -11.72 22.61
CA THR A 3 3.42 -12.90 21.74
C THR A 3 4.04 -12.47 20.43
N LYS A 4 5.07 -13.21 19.99
CA LYS A 4 5.73 -12.98 18.70
C LYS A 4 4.67 -13.08 17.58
N PRO A 5 4.63 -12.15 16.63
CA PRO A 5 3.67 -12.21 15.53
C PRO A 5 3.89 -13.47 14.69
N THR A 6 2.81 -14.10 14.26
CA THR A 6 2.84 -15.29 13.41
C THR A 6 3.25 -14.93 11.98
N PHE A 7 2.92 -13.69 11.55
CA PHE A 7 3.29 -13.15 10.24
C PHE A 7 3.45 -11.64 10.34
N THR A 8 4.42 -11.10 9.59
CA THR A 8 4.59 -9.65 9.43
C THR A 8 5.12 -9.37 8.03
N GLU A 9 4.40 -8.55 7.29
CA GLU A 9 4.80 -8.06 5.97
C GLU A 9 4.81 -6.54 5.97
N LYS A 10 5.86 -5.94 5.40
CA LYS A 10 5.99 -4.49 5.24
C LYS A 10 6.15 -4.14 3.77
N GLN A 11 5.20 -3.39 3.23
CA GLN A 11 5.17 -2.97 1.84
C GLN A 11 5.42 -1.46 1.73
N TYR A 12 6.42 -1.05 0.95
CA TYR A 12 6.71 0.36 0.71
C TYR A 12 5.91 0.87 -0.49
N LEU A 13 5.12 1.92 -0.28
CA LEU A 13 4.20 2.45 -1.27
C LEU A 13 4.90 3.10 -2.47
N GLY A 14 6.13 3.56 -2.28
CA GLY A 14 6.93 4.20 -3.32
C GLY A 14 7.67 3.23 -4.25
N ARG A 15 7.71 1.93 -3.95
CA ARG A 15 8.53 0.93 -4.69
C ARG A 15 7.83 0.30 -5.89
N ASP A 16 6.62 0.75 -6.23
CA ASP A 16 5.96 0.33 -7.45
C ASP A 16 6.68 0.92 -8.68
N PHE A 17 7.09 0.04 -9.59
CA PHE A 17 7.83 0.41 -10.81
C PHE A 17 7.12 1.49 -11.62
N ASN A 18 5.81 1.39 -11.82
CA ASN A 18 5.04 2.39 -12.57
C ASN A 18 5.12 3.78 -11.92
N ARG A 19 5.02 3.84 -10.61
CA ARG A 19 5.10 5.10 -9.85
C ARG A 19 6.50 5.68 -9.85
N ILE A 20 7.54 4.84 -9.79
CA ILE A 20 8.94 5.28 -9.92
C ILE A 20 9.16 5.88 -11.31
N SER A 21 8.72 5.18 -12.36
CA SER A 21 8.88 5.64 -13.75
C SER A 21 8.17 6.97 -13.99
N ILE A 22 6.94 7.15 -13.53
CA ILE A 22 6.21 8.42 -13.67
C ILE A 22 6.98 9.56 -13.00
N ARG A 23 7.47 9.36 -11.78
CA ARG A 23 8.24 10.39 -11.06
C ARG A 23 9.56 10.71 -11.75
N ALA A 24 10.26 9.69 -12.27
CA ALA A 24 11.47 9.88 -13.04
C ALA A 24 11.21 10.72 -14.31
N VAL A 25 10.16 10.40 -15.06
CA VAL A 25 9.76 11.18 -16.24
C VAL A 25 9.41 12.61 -15.86
N MET A 26 8.70 12.85 -14.76
CA MET A 26 8.38 14.20 -14.29
C MET A 26 9.63 15.01 -13.93
N ILE A 27 10.63 14.38 -13.29
CA ILE A 27 11.92 15.03 -12.98
C ILE A 27 12.64 15.39 -14.27
N ILE A 28 12.75 14.45 -15.22
CA ILE A 28 13.42 14.69 -16.52
C ILE A 28 12.71 15.82 -17.27
N PHE A 29 11.38 15.82 -17.28
CA PHE A 29 10.58 16.89 -17.92
C PHE A 29 10.84 18.26 -17.26
N ALA A 30 10.85 18.32 -15.93
CA ALA A 30 11.11 19.56 -15.21
C ALA A 30 12.54 20.08 -15.47
N LEU A 31 13.56 19.19 -15.51
CA LEU A 31 14.93 19.55 -15.87
C LEU A 31 15.03 20.04 -17.32
N ALA A 32 14.36 19.38 -18.27
CA ALA A 32 14.33 19.84 -19.66
C ALA A 32 13.68 21.21 -19.78
N ALA A 33 12.57 21.45 -19.08
CA ALA A 33 11.90 22.74 -19.03
C ALA A 33 12.81 23.83 -18.43
N TYR A 34 13.58 23.50 -17.39
CA TYR A 34 14.59 24.39 -16.82
C TYR A 34 15.56 24.86 -17.90
N PHE A 35 16.22 23.96 -18.61
CA PHE A 35 17.23 24.32 -19.62
C PHE A 35 16.65 25.14 -20.77
N VAL A 36 15.45 24.79 -21.24
CA VAL A 36 14.78 25.53 -22.32
C VAL A 36 14.42 26.95 -21.89
N THR A 37 13.86 27.10 -20.67
CA THR A 37 13.40 28.39 -20.17
C THR A 37 14.57 29.27 -19.75
N GLU A 38 15.59 28.71 -19.11
CA GLU A 38 16.79 29.45 -18.69
C GLU A 38 17.56 30.00 -19.88
N ASN A 39 17.68 29.23 -20.96
CA ASN A 39 18.34 29.67 -22.19
C ASN A 39 17.57 30.80 -22.92
N ARG A 40 16.25 30.89 -22.74
CA ARG A 40 15.38 31.82 -23.45
C ARG A 40 15.08 33.08 -22.64
N ASP A 41 14.66 32.93 -21.39
CA ASP A 41 14.08 33.99 -20.57
C ASP A 41 14.83 34.23 -19.24
N ARG A 42 15.83 33.42 -18.91
CA ARG A 42 16.59 33.41 -17.62
C ARG A 42 15.69 33.30 -16.38
N ASN A 43 14.56 32.62 -16.46
CA ASN A 43 13.59 32.40 -15.40
C ASN A 43 13.29 30.92 -15.14
N GLY A 44 14.27 30.04 -15.39
CA GLY A 44 14.11 28.59 -15.27
C GLY A 44 14.09 28.05 -13.83
N GLU A 45 14.50 28.84 -12.83
CA GLU A 45 14.74 28.38 -11.45
C GLU A 45 13.53 27.64 -10.83
N LEU A 46 12.30 28.06 -11.16
CA LEU A 46 11.09 27.41 -10.67
C LEU A 46 11.05 25.92 -11.05
N PHE A 47 11.45 25.58 -12.29
CA PHE A 47 11.46 24.19 -12.75
C PHE A 47 12.54 23.34 -12.04
N LEU A 48 13.67 23.94 -11.68
CA LEU A 48 14.70 23.30 -10.87
C LEU A 48 14.18 23.00 -9.46
N ILE A 49 13.48 23.94 -8.83
CA ILE A 49 12.85 23.75 -7.52
C ILE A 49 11.83 22.62 -7.58
N VAL A 50 10.99 22.58 -8.63
CA VAL A 50 10.00 21.52 -8.83
C VAL A 50 10.67 20.16 -9.00
N ALA A 51 11.72 20.06 -9.83
CA ALA A 51 12.48 18.81 -10.01
C ALA A 51 13.05 18.31 -8.68
N PHE A 52 13.65 19.20 -7.90
CA PHE A 52 14.19 18.88 -6.58
C PHE A 52 13.10 18.44 -5.59
N ALA A 53 11.97 19.12 -5.56
CA ALA A 53 10.84 18.76 -4.70
C ALA A 53 10.30 17.35 -5.04
N ILE A 54 10.12 17.03 -6.33
CA ILE A 54 9.70 15.70 -6.77
C ILE A 54 10.74 14.64 -6.36
N PHE A 55 12.02 14.94 -6.47
CA PHE A 55 13.10 14.04 -6.06
C PHE A 55 13.06 13.74 -4.56
N VAL A 56 12.95 14.76 -3.71
CA VAL A 56 12.86 14.62 -2.24
C VAL A 56 11.61 13.81 -1.86
N VAL A 57 10.44 14.15 -2.41
CA VAL A 57 9.21 13.38 -2.17
C VAL A 57 9.37 11.93 -2.60
N SER A 58 10.07 11.68 -3.71
CA SER A 58 10.33 10.31 -4.19
C SER A 58 11.17 9.51 -3.22
N ILE A 59 12.21 10.09 -2.62
CA ILE A 59 13.02 9.45 -1.58
C ILE A 59 12.17 9.11 -0.35
N ILE A 60 11.36 10.05 0.12
CA ILE A 60 10.45 9.82 1.25
C ILE A 60 9.50 8.65 0.96
N MET A 61 8.89 8.63 -0.22
CA MET A 61 7.99 7.55 -0.63
C MET A 61 8.68 6.18 -0.72
N LEU A 62 9.93 6.14 -1.19
CA LEU A 62 10.70 4.89 -1.35
C LEU A 62 11.12 4.26 -0.01
N PHE A 63 11.43 5.08 1.00
CA PHE A 63 12.06 4.60 2.23
C PHE A 63 11.22 4.76 3.48
N MET A 64 10.28 5.71 3.52
CA MET A 64 9.52 6.02 4.72
C MET A 64 8.07 5.56 4.64
N VAL A 65 7.39 5.86 3.53
CA VAL A 65 5.95 5.57 3.41
C VAL A 65 5.73 4.09 3.18
N HIS A 66 5.15 3.43 4.17
CA HIS A 66 4.92 1.99 4.13
C HIS A 66 3.55 1.61 4.72
N TYR A 67 3.11 0.44 4.33
CA TYR A 67 1.98 -0.29 4.85
C TYR A 67 2.47 -1.60 5.47
N ARG A 68 1.96 -1.95 6.63
CA ARG A 68 2.36 -3.16 7.34
C ARG A 68 1.15 -4.00 7.70
N THR A 69 1.23 -5.29 7.39
CA THR A 69 0.24 -6.31 7.78
C THR A 69 0.88 -7.22 8.82
N THR A 70 0.24 -7.38 9.96
CA THR A 70 0.69 -8.24 11.05
C THR A 70 -0.42 -9.18 11.47
N VAL A 71 -0.13 -10.48 11.62
CA VAL A 71 -1.07 -11.48 12.15
C VAL A 71 -0.60 -11.92 13.53
N GLN A 72 -1.40 -11.62 14.56
CA GLN A 72 -1.11 -11.98 15.95
C GLN A 72 -2.37 -11.94 16.81
N ASN A 73 -2.40 -12.73 17.86
CA ASN A 73 -3.47 -12.70 18.88
C ASN A 73 -4.87 -12.78 18.26
N LYS A 74 -5.10 -13.73 17.36
CA LYS A 74 -6.36 -13.92 16.63
C LYS A 74 -6.86 -12.65 15.92
N SER A 75 -5.94 -11.84 15.44
CA SER A 75 -6.29 -10.59 14.74
C SER A 75 -5.32 -10.33 13.58
N VAL A 76 -5.85 -9.74 12.52
CA VAL A 76 -5.04 -9.11 11.46
C VAL A 76 -4.97 -7.63 11.77
N ILE A 77 -3.77 -7.12 11.96
CA ILE A 77 -3.49 -5.72 12.27
C ILE A 77 -2.87 -5.09 11.04
N LEU A 78 -3.47 -4.01 10.59
CA LEU A 78 -3.03 -3.24 9.44
C LEU A 78 -2.65 -1.85 9.93
N ASP A 79 -1.41 -1.47 9.73
CA ASP A 79 -0.91 -0.15 10.08
C ASP A 79 0.05 0.38 8.99
N GLY A 80 0.44 1.63 9.11
CA GLY A 80 1.39 2.20 8.16
C GLY A 80 1.60 3.69 8.38
N LEU A 81 2.71 4.20 7.87
CA LEU A 81 3.01 5.61 7.92
C LEU A 81 2.19 6.34 6.84
N TRP A 82 1.31 7.26 7.25
CA TRP A 82 0.53 8.20 6.43
C TRP A 82 -0.65 7.62 5.64
N THR A 83 -0.82 6.31 5.58
CA THR A 83 -1.82 5.72 4.68
C THR A 83 -3.02 5.12 5.38
N THR A 84 -2.84 4.68 6.63
CA THR A 84 -3.90 4.01 7.38
C THR A 84 -3.84 4.37 8.85
N LYS A 85 -5.00 4.68 9.43
CA LYS A 85 -5.16 4.50 10.87
C LYS A 85 -5.00 3.01 11.16
N LEU A 86 -4.52 2.66 12.34
CA LEU A 86 -4.45 1.28 12.79
C LEU A 86 -5.83 0.63 12.65
N VAL A 87 -5.88 -0.42 11.82
CA VAL A 87 -7.09 -1.24 11.65
C VAL A 87 -6.81 -2.61 12.25
N LYS A 88 -7.71 -3.07 13.09
CA LYS A 88 -7.67 -4.40 13.69
C LYS A 88 -8.90 -5.18 13.24
N ILE A 89 -8.67 -6.29 12.53
CA ILE A 89 -9.71 -7.23 12.10
C ILE A 89 -9.64 -8.43 13.06
N ASP A 90 -10.71 -8.68 13.80
CA ASP A 90 -10.80 -9.84 14.70
C ASP A 90 -11.11 -11.09 13.89
N LEU A 91 -10.21 -12.07 13.91
CA LEU A 91 -10.40 -13.34 13.20
C LEU A 91 -11.53 -14.20 13.78
N LYS A 92 -12.00 -13.92 14.99
CA LYS A 92 -13.15 -14.62 15.57
C LYS A 92 -14.48 -14.29 14.86
N SER A 93 -14.57 -13.10 14.25
CA SER A 93 -15.75 -12.72 13.46
C SER A 93 -15.71 -13.21 12.03
N ILE A 94 -14.53 -13.65 11.54
CA ILE A 94 -14.34 -14.08 10.16
C ILE A 94 -14.90 -15.48 9.95
N VAL A 95 -15.77 -15.63 8.96
CA VAL A 95 -16.40 -16.90 8.58
C VAL A 95 -15.79 -17.51 7.33
N LYS A 96 -15.12 -16.71 6.49
CA LYS A 96 -14.52 -17.20 5.25
C LYS A 96 -13.18 -16.49 4.99
N VAL A 97 -12.17 -17.31 4.62
CA VAL A 97 -10.85 -16.82 4.20
C VAL A 97 -10.57 -17.39 2.83
N GLU A 98 -10.24 -16.56 1.86
CA GLU A 98 -9.96 -17.01 0.49
C GLU A 98 -8.82 -16.21 -0.15
N LYS A 99 -8.05 -16.88 -0.99
CA LYS A 99 -7.07 -16.25 -1.87
C LYS A 99 -7.79 -15.67 -3.08
N ARG A 100 -7.47 -14.44 -3.43
CA ARG A 100 -8.05 -13.79 -4.60
C ARG A 100 -7.11 -12.76 -5.19
N PRO A 101 -7.29 -12.35 -6.44
CA PRO A 101 -6.57 -11.21 -6.98
C PRO A 101 -7.02 -9.93 -6.28
N TYR A 102 -6.09 -9.00 -6.04
CA TYR A 102 -6.40 -7.72 -5.41
C TYR A 102 -7.23 -6.83 -6.33
N SER A 103 -6.69 -6.50 -7.49
CA SER A 103 -7.36 -5.69 -8.51
C SER A 103 -6.51 -5.65 -9.78
N ASN A 104 -7.15 -5.61 -10.93
CA ASN A 104 -6.49 -5.40 -12.23
C ASN A 104 -6.28 -3.90 -12.55
N TYR A 105 -6.66 -3.00 -11.66
CA TYR A 105 -6.52 -1.56 -11.86
C TYR A 105 -5.06 -1.15 -11.66
N LYS A 106 -4.49 -0.44 -12.64
CA LYS A 106 -3.10 0.04 -12.60
C LYS A 106 -2.84 1.10 -11.52
N LEU A 107 -3.87 1.81 -11.07
CA LEU A 107 -3.82 2.82 -10.02
C LEU A 107 -4.50 2.31 -8.75
N ASN A 108 -3.96 1.25 -8.16
CA ASN A 108 -4.42 0.76 -6.86
C ASN A 108 -3.96 1.72 -5.76
N ASN A 109 -4.88 2.51 -5.26
CA ASN A 109 -4.65 3.32 -4.08
C ASN A 109 -5.15 2.58 -2.83
N PRO A 110 -4.53 2.80 -1.66
CA PRO A 110 -5.08 2.36 -0.38
C PRO A 110 -6.39 3.11 -0.18
N VAL A 111 -7.51 2.47 -0.50
CA VAL A 111 -8.81 3.10 -0.38
C VAL A 111 -9.59 2.39 0.71
N TYR A 112 -9.87 3.10 1.78
CA TYR A 112 -10.99 2.79 2.64
C TYR A 112 -12.28 3.08 1.89
N ASN A 113 -12.86 2.07 1.28
CA ASN A 113 -14.12 2.24 0.62
C ASN A 113 -15.22 1.47 1.37
N LEU A 114 -15.64 2.01 2.51
CA LEU A 114 -16.73 1.50 3.32
C LEU A 114 -18.07 1.45 2.57
N HIS A 115 -18.22 2.20 1.48
CA HIS A 115 -19.51 2.41 0.85
C HIS A 115 -19.74 1.64 -0.46
N GLN A 116 -18.78 0.93 -0.98
CA GLN A 116 -18.97 0.14 -2.19
C GLN A 116 -19.28 -1.32 -1.86
N ARG A 117 -20.57 -1.63 -1.75
CA ARG A 117 -21.09 -3.01 -1.71
C ARG A 117 -20.51 -3.87 -0.57
N GLY A 118 -20.31 -3.32 0.61
CA GLY A 118 -19.81 -4.07 1.76
C GLY A 118 -18.36 -4.54 1.65
N LYS A 119 -17.52 -3.89 0.83
CA LYS A 119 -16.10 -4.26 0.65
C LYS A 119 -15.17 -3.16 1.10
N ILE A 120 -14.18 -3.52 1.93
CA ILE A 120 -13.08 -2.65 2.35
C ILE A 120 -11.80 -3.20 1.76
N ARG A 121 -11.08 -2.37 1.00
CA ARG A 121 -9.82 -2.74 0.37
C ARG A 121 -8.64 -2.08 1.04
N PHE A 122 -7.58 -2.85 1.27
CA PHE A 122 -6.33 -2.36 1.80
C PHE A 122 -5.22 -2.55 0.77
N TYR A 123 -4.30 -1.59 0.73
CA TYR A 123 -3.25 -1.49 -0.30
C TYR A 123 -2.48 -2.80 -0.51
N ALA A 124 -2.08 -3.01 -1.76
CA ALA A 124 -1.12 -4.04 -2.15
C ALA A 124 -0.10 -3.46 -3.13
N GLY A 125 1.16 -3.75 -2.89
CA GLY A 125 2.23 -3.53 -3.87
C GLY A 125 2.27 -4.60 -4.97
N GLY A 126 1.33 -5.56 -4.96
CA GLY A 126 1.22 -6.67 -5.88
C GLY A 126 -0.18 -6.85 -6.45
N LYS A 127 -0.43 -7.99 -7.10
CA LYS A 127 -1.72 -8.37 -7.70
C LYS A 127 -2.56 -9.27 -6.80
N ASP A 128 -2.00 -9.73 -5.68
CA ASP A 128 -2.57 -10.77 -4.83
C ASP A 128 -3.16 -10.19 -3.55
N ALA A 129 -4.18 -10.85 -3.03
CA ALA A 129 -4.85 -10.47 -1.79
C ALA A 129 -5.44 -11.68 -1.07
N ILE A 130 -5.73 -11.49 0.22
CA ILE A 130 -6.60 -12.36 1.01
C ILE A 130 -7.92 -11.66 1.24
N GLY A 131 -9.01 -12.32 0.88
CA GLY A 131 -10.37 -11.92 1.21
C GLY A 131 -10.78 -12.54 2.55
N LEU A 132 -11.25 -11.69 3.46
CA LEU A 132 -11.78 -12.08 4.77
C LEU A 132 -13.25 -11.65 4.80
N THR A 133 -14.18 -12.58 4.95
CA THR A 133 -15.60 -12.25 5.05
C THR A 133 -16.05 -12.39 6.49
N ASP A 134 -16.63 -11.34 7.04
CA ASP A 134 -17.21 -11.30 8.37
C ASP A 134 -18.62 -11.93 8.39
N ARG A 135 -19.12 -12.24 9.59
CA ARG A 135 -20.48 -12.77 9.83
C ARG A 135 -21.58 -11.84 9.29
N ASP A 136 -21.33 -10.53 9.32
CA ASP A 136 -22.24 -9.51 8.82
C ASP A 136 -22.19 -9.32 7.29
N GLY A 137 -21.40 -10.15 6.59
CA GLY A 137 -21.21 -10.07 5.14
C GLY A 137 -20.23 -9.01 4.70
N LEU A 138 -19.57 -8.30 5.63
CA LEU A 138 -18.52 -7.34 5.31
C LEU A 138 -17.27 -8.08 4.83
N GLU A 139 -16.71 -7.61 3.73
CA GLU A 139 -15.55 -8.22 3.08
C GLU A 139 -14.34 -7.31 3.18
N TYR A 140 -13.27 -7.80 3.83
CA TYR A 140 -11.97 -7.15 3.89
C TYR A 140 -11.05 -7.77 2.85
N ILE A 141 -10.49 -6.95 1.95
CA ILE A 141 -9.53 -7.38 0.93
C ILE A 141 -8.16 -6.84 1.31
N VAL A 142 -7.33 -7.71 1.86
CA VAL A 142 -5.98 -7.38 2.33
C VAL A 142 -4.99 -7.73 1.24
N GLY A 143 -4.39 -6.72 0.62
CA GLY A 143 -3.37 -6.90 -0.39
C GLY A 143 -2.05 -7.37 0.21
N THR A 144 -1.37 -8.28 -0.48
CA THR A 144 -0.12 -8.89 -0.03
C THR A 144 0.78 -9.28 -1.20
N GLN A 145 2.09 -9.30 -0.97
CA GLN A 145 3.08 -9.88 -1.88
C GLN A 145 3.38 -11.34 -1.53
N CYS A 146 2.95 -11.80 -0.33
CA CYS A 146 3.20 -13.12 0.22
C CYS A 146 1.86 -13.83 0.52
N GLN A 147 1.05 -14.09 -0.53
CA GLN A 147 -0.32 -14.59 -0.39
C GLN A 147 -0.42 -15.91 0.38
N ASP A 148 0.47 -16.86 0.07
CA ASP A 148 0.45 -18.18 0.70
C ASP A 148 0.80 -18.13 2.19
N GLU A 149 1.82 -17.35 2.53
CA GLU A 149 2.28 -17.19 3.92
C GLU A 149 1.22 -16.47 4.76
N LEU A 150 0.65 -15.39 4.23
CA LEU A 150 -0.41 -14.65 4.93
C LEU A 150 -1.65 -15.53 5.14
N HIS A 151 -2.09 -16.25 4.11
CA HIS A 151 -3.21 -17.17 4.22
C HIS A 151 -2.97 -18.24 5.30
N GLN A 152 -1.81 -18.91 5.29
CA GLN A 152 -1.47 -19.92 6.29
C GLN A 152 -1.40 -19.33 7.71
N ALA A 153 -0.84 -18.13 7.86
CA ALA A 153 -0.77 -17.46 9.15
C ALA A 153 -2.16 -17.15 9.72
N ILE A 154 -3.08 -16.67 8.87
CA ILE A 154 -4.47 -16.39 9.27
C ILE A 154 -5.17 -17.69 9.69
N VAL A 155 -5.10 -18.75 8.88
CA VAL A 155 -5.73 -20.04 9.19
C VAL A 155 -5.19 -20.62 10.50
N ARG A 156 -3.87 -20.56 10.72
CA ARG A 156 -3.25 -21.00 11.98
C ARG A 156 -3.74 -20.21 13.20
N GLU A 157 -3.92 -18.90 13.07
CA GLU A 157 -4.42 -18.08 14.17
C GLU A 157 -5.91 -18.31 14.45
N MET A 158 -6.70 -18.68 13.44
CA MET A 158 -8.12 -19.03 13.63
C MET A 158 -8.29 -20.37 14.34
N GLN A 159 -7.34 -21.31 14.19
CA GLN A 159 -7.37 -22.64 14.80
C GLN A 159 -6.89 -22.67 16.27
N LYS A 160 -6.23 -21.62 16.75
CA LYS A 160 -5.82 -21.48 18.16
C LYS A 160 -7.02 -21.13 19.05
#